data_7efe0520bfa779ff3c0cb311802b4840
#
_entry.id   7efe0520bfa779ff3c0cb311802b4840
#
_cell.length_a   1.000
_cell.length_b   1.000
_cell.length_c   1.000
_cell.angle_alpha   90.00
_cell.angle_beta   90.00
_cell.angle_gamma   90.00
#
_symmetry.space_group_name_H-M   'P 1'
#
loop_
_entity.id
_entity.type
_entity.pdbx_description
1 polymer ?
#
loop_
_entity_poly.entity_id
_entity_poly.type
_entity_poly.pdbx_seq_one_letter_code
_entity_poly.pdbx_strand_id
1 'polypeptide(L)'
;PQPPPPPQPPLPPEPQPRPAPTPPPPTRPDLGALSERITGLHRRGASPEAEKLLNQAAARLAPADTALLVGMLSRRGPTGASLRLARTAAGGAPEHAVAVLAELRELGLAEEAAELFHAFRTYPASAVPALLAALERAGQHADCATLLWEWGSAPTPELTSLAARLQQHGRPADVRTLLRQAAGRPTADLAGLATELPPALATLLLHELATLRPTVELVRLAAALDGRPDLYGQLLAALLADDSRHRTTLAALRSAGLPTALPGAQRSRWGRR
;
A
#
# COMPACT_ATOMS: atom_id res chain seq x y z
N PRO A 1 87.33 -17.31 11.15
CA PRO A 1 86.12 -16.59 11.52
C PRO A 1 86.10 -15.28 10.77
N GLN A 2 85.12 -15.15 9.86
CA GLN A 2 84.88 -13.94 9.08
C GLN A 2 84.13 -12.92 9.90
N PRO A 3 84.44 -11.63 9.89
CA PRO A 3 83.69 -10.61 10.65
C PRO A 3 82.30 -10.38 10.06
N PRO A 4 81.32 -10.01 10.87
CA PRO A 4 79.97 -9.76 10.37
C PRO A 4 79.93 -8.56 9.42
N PRO A 5 79.01 -8.58 8.42
CA PRO A 5 78.86 -7.47 7.48
C PRO A 5 78.33 -6.21 8.18
N PRO A 6 78.69 -5.00 7.68
CA PRO A 6 78.22 -3.76 8.25
C PRO A 6 76.71 -3.56 8.11
N PRO A 7 76.06 -2.80 9.07
CA PRO A 7 74.63 -2.54 8.99
C PRO A 7 74.28 -1.72 7.75
N GLN A 8 73.23 -2.14 7.01
CA GLN A 8 72.70 -1.42 5.88
C GLN A 8 72.02 -0.11 6.30
N PRO A 9 72.22 0.99 5.57
CA PRO A 9 71.56 2.23 5.84
C PRO A 9 70.02 2.11 5.69
N PRO A 10 69.23 2.87 6.48
CA PRO A 10 67.79 2.85 6.39
C PRO A 10 67.31 3.27 4.99
N LEU A 11 66.39 2.49 4.44
CA LEU A 11 65.73 2.80 3.15
C LEU A 11 65.00 4.16 3.29
N PRO A 12 65.02 5.00 2.24
CA PRO A 12 64.25 6.25 2.24
C PRO A 12 62.75 5.92 2.31
N PRO A 13 61.94 6.77 3.03
CA PRO A 13 60.50 6.55 3.16
C PRO A 13 59.85 6.54 1.79
N GLU A 14 59.05 5.49 1.55
CA GLU A 14 58.19 5.40 0.34
C GLU A 14 57.34 6.65 0.19
N PRO A 15 57.21 7.23 -1.00
CA PRO A 15 56.36 8.38 -1.24
C PRO A 15 54.89 8.00 -0.96
N GLN A 16 54.31 8.63 0.03
CA GLN A 16 52.88 8.44 0.36
C GLN A 16 52.02 8.79 -0.88
N PRO A 17 51.09 7.94 -1.26
CA PRO A 17 50.20 8.23 -2.39
C PRO A 17 49.45 9.53 -2.10
N ARG A 18 49.54 10.49 -3.04
CA ARG A 18 48.74 11.72 -2.95
C ARG A 18 47.27 11.36 -2.82
N PRO A 19 46.55 11.99 -1.85
CA PRO A 19 45.09 11.76 -1.78
C PRO A 19 44.46 12.10 -3.12
N ALA A 20 43.62 11.16 -3.61
CA ALA A 20 42.85 11.37 -4.84
C ALA A 20 42.03 12.68 -4.71
N PRO A 21 41.92 13.48 -5.78
CA PRO A 21 41.11 14.68 -5.75
C PRO A 21 39.69 14.33 -5.33
N THR A 22 39.20 14.97 -4.28
CA THR A 22 37.83 14.84 -3.79
C THR A 22 36.90 15.20 -4.97
N PRO A 23 35.95 14.32 -5.36
CA PRO A 23 35.02 14.64 -6.41
C PRO A 23 34.27 15.95 -6.07
N PRO A 24 34.05 16.83 -7.06
CA PRO A 24 33.33 18.08 -6.80
C PRO A 24 31.95 17.75 -6.22
N PRO A 25 31.43 18.57 -5.31
CA PRO A 25 30.10 18.38 -4.73
C PRO A 25 29.08 18.33 -5.88
N PRO A 26 28.04 17.49 -5.79
CA PRO A 26 27.02 17.37 -6.82
C PRO A 26 26.42 18.76 -7.06
N THR A 27 26.50 19.24 -8.29
CA THR A 27 25.93 20.54 -8.68
C THR A 27 24.43 20.45 -8.53
N ARG A 28 23.85 21.29 -7.68
CA ARG A 28 22.38 21.35 -7.48
C ARG A 28 21.70 21.65 -8.82
N PRO A 29 20.65 20.93 -9.22
CA PRO A 29 19.99 21.16 -10.50
C PRO A 29 19.41 22.59 -10.56
N ASP A 30 19.57 23.24 -11.69
CA ASP A 30 18.92 24.54 -11.94
C ASP A 30 17.44 24.32 -12.26
N LEU A 31 16.63 24.35 -11.19
CA LEU A 31 15.17 24.13 -11.28
C LEU A 31 14.50 25.27 -12.05
N GLY A 32 15.08 26.50 -12.03
CA GLY A 32 14.56 27.64 -12.78
C GLY A 32 14.67 27.40 -14.27
N ALA A 33 15.88 27.08 -14.77
CA ALA A 33 16.10 26.75 -16.17
C ALA A 33 15.26 25.55 -16.63
N LEU A 34 15.08 24.52 -15.77
CA LEU A 34 14.24 23.36 -16.08
C LEU A 34 12.76 23.76 -16.22
N SER A 35 12.23 24.57 -15.30
CA SER A 35 10.86 25.06 -15.34
C SER A 35 10.59 25.89 -16.60
N GLU A 36 11.51 26.82 -16.94
CA GLU A 36 11.43 27.62 -18.15
C GLU A 36 11.47 26.76 -19.42
N ARG A 37 12.32 25.76 -19.45
CA ARG A 37 12.43 24.83 -20.58
C ARG A 37 11.14 24.04 -20.80
N ILE A 38 10.54 23.50 -19.72
CA ILE A 38 9.24 22.79 -19.77
C ILE A 38 8.16 23.74 -20.32
N THR A 39 8.08 24.97 -19.77
CA THR A 39 7.12 25.99 -20.19
C THR A 39 7.34 26.41 -21.67
N GLY A 40 8.59 26.55 -22.06
CA GLY A 40 8.94 26.91 -23.45
C GLY A 40 8.58 25.80 -24.44
N LEU A 41 8.78 24.54 -24.11
CA LEU A 41 8.36 23.42 -24.95
C LEU A 41 6.84 23.36 -25.10
N HIS A 42 6.12 23.54 -24.00
CA HIS A 42 4.67 23.53 -24.02
C HIS A 42 4.09 24.63 -24.87
N ARG A 43 4.62 25.89 -24.77
CA ARG A 43 4.22 27.02 -25.63
C ARG A 43 4.45 26.80 -27.12
N ARG A 44 5.46 26.00 -27.49
CA ARG A 44 5.75 25.63 -28.88
C ARG A 44 4.97 24.39 -29.35
N GLY A 45 4.07 23.84 -28.54
CA GLY A 45 3.30 22.64 -28.87
C GLY A 45 4.12 21.33 -28.82
N ALA A 46 5.34 21.37 -28.30
CA ALA A 46 6.22 20.22 -28.15
C ALA A 46 5.88 19.45 -26.82
N SER A 47 4.62 19.03 -26.72
CA SER A 47 4.11 18.36 -25.52
C SER A 47 4.84 17.03 -25.19
N PRO A 48 5.19 16.16 -26.16
CA PRO A 48 5.92 14.94 -25.87
C PRO A 48 7.29 15.17 -25.23
N GLU A 49 8.02 16.20 -25.69
CA GLU A 49 9.33 16.57 -25.15
C GLU A 49 9.20 17.16 -23.73
N ALA A 50 8.14 17.96 -23.48
CA ALA A 50 7.82 18.48 -22.17
C ALA A 50 7.49 17.34 -21.19
N GLU A 51 6.69 16.35 -21.59
CA GLU A 51 6.39 15.16 -20.81
C GLU A 51 7.63 14.33 -20.50
N LYS A 52 8.52 14.15 -21.47
CA LYS A 52 9.80 13.47 -21.25
C LYS A 52 10.63 14.17 -20.18
N LEU A 53 10.67 15.50 -20.17
CA LEU A 53 11.39 16.25 -19.13
C LEU A 53 10.71 16.10 -17.74
N LEU A 54 9.38 16.14 -17.67
CA LEU A 54 8.64 15.90 -16.42
C LEU A 54 8.93 14.51 -15.86
N ASN A 55 8.90 13.48 -16.70
CA ASN A 55 9.23 12.11 -16.32
C ASN A 55 10.68 11.96 -15.84
N GLN A 56 11.63 12.62 -16.51
CA GLN A 56 13.03 12.65 -16.09
C GLN A 56 13.22 13.39 -14.76
N ALA A 57 12.52 14.50 -14.56
CA ALA A 57 12.54 15.24 -13.31
C ALA A 57 12.03 14.38 -12.14
N ALA A 58 10.85 13.78 -12.30
CA ALA A 58 10.26 12.89 -11.31
C ALA A 58 11.17 11.71 -10.91
N ALA A 59 11.93 11.18 -11.89
CA ALA A 59 12.80 10.01 -11.67
C ALA A 59 14.18 10.35 -11.08
N ARG A 60 14.67 11.59 -11.23
CA ARG A 60 16.08 11.94 -10.94
C ARG A 60 16.27 12.99 -9.87
N LEU A 61 15.28 13.88 -9.66
CA LEU A 61 15.39 14.92 -8.66
C LEU A 61 15.22 14.34 -7.24
N ALA A 62 15.87 14.99 -6.27
CA ALA A 62 15.60 14.73 -4.87
C ALA A 62 14.14 15.14 -4.52
N PRO A 63 13.53 14.56 -3.48
CA PRO A 63 12.15 14.86 -3.11
C PRO A 63 11.88 16.37 -2.95
N ALA A 64 12.73 17.08 -2.22
CA ALA A 64 12.60 18.52 -2.01
C ALA A 64 12.70 19.32 -3.34
N ASP A 65 13.65 18.96 -4.22
CA ASP A 65 13.80 19.61 -5.51
C ASP A 65 12.60 19.31 -6.42
N THR A 66 12.04 18.09 -6.36
CA THR A 66 10.80 17.74 -7.09
C THR A 66 9.64 18.59 -6.60
N ALA A 67 9.43 18.74 -5.30
CA ALA A 67 8.37 19.55 -4.72
C ALA A 67 8.54 21.05 -5.06
N LEU A 68 9.78 21.57 -5.03
CA LEU A 68 10.07 22.93 -5.46
C LEU A 68 9.75 23.15 -6.93
N LEU A 69 10.11 22.22 -7.82
CA LEU A 69 9.78 22.29 -9.25
C LEU A 69 8.26 22.25 -9.47
N VAL A 70 7.54 21.39 -8.75
CA VAL A 70 6.08 21.35 -8.73
C VAL A 70 5.52 22.74 -8.37
N GLY A 71 6.00 23.34 -7.29
CA GLY A 71 5.58 24.69 -6.86
C GLY A 71 5.92 25.80 -7.85
N MET A 72 7.02 25.71 -8.59
CA MET A 72 7.34 26.64 -9.67
C MET A 72 6.38 26.50 -10.85
N LEU A 73 6.08 25.26 -11.25
CA LEU A 73 5.14 24.96 -12.33
C LEU A 73 3.69 25.33 -11.95
N SER A 74 3.30 25.16 -10.70
CA SER A 74 1.98 25.58 -10.20
C SER A 74 1.77 27.08 -10.35
N ARG A 75 2.79 27.89 -10.03
CA ARG A 75 2.70 29.35 -10.08
C ARG A 75 2.85 29.96 -11.48
N ARG A 76 3.68 29.39 -12.34
CA ARG A 76 4.09 30.01 -13.62
C ARG A 76 4.17 29.04 -14.79
N GLY A 77 3.88 27.78 -14.58
CA GLY A 77 3.97 26.74 -15.60
C GLY A 77 2.71 26.64 -16.47
N PRO A 78 2.74 25.73 -17.43
CA PRO A 78 1.57 25.37 -18.21
C PRO A 78 0.50 24.72 -17.34
N THR A 79 -0.77 24.95 -17.69
CA THR A 79 -1.90 24.37 -16.97
C THR A 79 -1.76 22.84 -16.82
N GLY A 80 -1.86 22.36 -15.60
CA GLY A 80 -1.79 20.92 -15.25
C GLY A 80 -0.38 20.32 -15.25
N ALA A 81 0.69 21.10 -15.52
CA ALA A 81 2.06 20.56 -15.49
C ALA A 81 2.52 20.18 -14.08
N SER A 82 2.14 20.97 -13.05
CA SER A 82 2.41 20.67 -11.64
C SER A 82 1.74 19.38 -11.20
N LEU A 83 0.45 19.21 -11.49
CA LEU A 83 -0.32 18.01 -11.16
C LEU A 83 0.24 16.78 -11.88
N ARG A 84 0.67 16.94 -13.13
CA ARG A 84 1.27 15.88 -13.91
C ARG A 84 2.61 15.43 -13.33
N LEU A 85 3.47 16.37 -12.91
CA LEU A 85 4.73 16.06 -12.26
C LEU A 85 4.50 15.35 -10.92
N ALA A 86 3.56 15.83 -10.11
CA ALA A 86 3.17 15.21 -8.85
C ALA A 86 2.68 13.76 -9.05
N ARG A 87 1.77 13.55 -10.01
CA ARG A 87 1.29 12.19 -10.37
C ARG A 87 2.42 11.29 -10.86
N THR A 88 3.35 11.81 -11.66
CA THR A 88 4.49 11.02 -12.16
C THR A 88 5.46 10.65 -11.05
N ALA A 89 5.67 11.54 -10.06
CA ALA A 89 6.52 11.27 -8.90
C ALA A 89 5.97 10.11 -8.04
N ALA A 90 4.65 9.93 -8.02
CA ALA A 90 4.03 8.78 -7.37
C ALA A 90 4.47 7.44 -7.99
N GLY A 91 4.80 7.37 -9.27
CA GLY A 91 5.25 6.14 -9.94
C GLY A 91 6.67 5.70 -9.60
N GLY A 92 7.39 6.43 -8.76
CA GLY A 92 8.75 6.12 -8.30
C GLY A 92 8.81 5.08 -7.17
N ALA A 93 9.98 4.96 -6.55
CA ALA A 93 10.13 4.15 -5.34
C ALA A 93 9.20 4.69 -4.22
N PRO A 94 8.55 3.83 -3.42
CA PRO A 94 7.62 4.24 -2.38
C PRO A 94 8.18 5.30 -1.42
N GLU A 95 9.44 5.14 -1.00
CA GLU A 95 10.11 6.07 -0.10
C GLU A 95 10.28 7.46 -0.72
N HIS A 96 10.62 7.50 -1.99
CA HIS A 96 10.76 8.76 -2.73
C HIS A 96 9.40 9.44 -2.89
N ALA A 97 8.39 8.71 -3.32
CA ALA A 97 7.05 9.24 -3.52
C ALA A 97 6.43 9.79 -2.22
N VAL A 98 6.62 9.08 -1.09
CA VAL A 98 6.17 9.52 0.23
C VAL A 98 6.94 10.76 0.70
N ALA A 99 8.25 10.84 0.43
CA ALA A 99 9.03 12.02 0.76
C ALA A 99 8.60 13.25 -0.06
N VAL A 100 8.32 13.07 -1.38
CA VAL A 100 7.76 14.15 -2.21
C VAL A 100 6.40 14.60 -1.68
N LEU A 101 5.54 13.68 -1.27
CA LEU A 101 4.24 14.00 -0.66
C LEU A 101 4.39 14.88 0.59
N ALA A 102 5.33 14.54 1.46
CA ALA A 102 5.62 15.32 2.66
C ALA A 102 6.09 16.74 2.30
N GLU A 103 7.04 16.87 1.38
CA GLU A 103 7.56 18.16 0.92
C GLU A 103 6.47 19.04 0.26
N LEU A 104 5.57 18.43 -0.53
CA LEU A 104 4.44 19.16 -1.12
C LEU A 104 3.50 19.74 -0.05
N ARG A 105 3.25 18.99 1.02
CA ARG A 105 2.44 19.43 2.16
C ARG A 105 3.11 20.56 2.93
N GLU A 106 4.41 20.45 3.19
CA GLU A 106 5.20 21.50 3.85
C GLU A 106 5.20 22.80 3.04
N LEU A 107 5.20 22.72 1.71
CA LEU A 107 5.12 23.87 0.81
C LEU A 107 3.68 24.40 0.66
N GLY A 108 2.67 23.78 1.27
CA GLY A 108 1.26 24.17 1.16
C GLY A 108 0.64 23.90 -0.22
N LEU A 109 1.23 23.00 -1.02
CA LEU A 109 0.76 22.60 -2.36
C LEU A 109 -0.29 21.48 -2.22
N ALA A 110 -1.44 21.84 -1.64
CA ALA A 110 -2.45 20.87 -1.22
C ALA A 110 -3.07 20.10 -2.39
N GLU A 111 -3.30 20.77 -3.54
CA GLU A 111 -3.89 20.16 -4.73
C GLU A 111 -2.94 19.14 -5.35
N GLU A 112 -1.66 19.49 -5.48
CA GLU A 112 -0.63 18.60 -6.01
C GLU A 112 -0.32 17.44 -5.06
N ALA A 113 -0.35 17.69 -3.74
CA ALA A 113 -0.22 16.64 -2.75
C ALA A 113 -1.39 15.64 -2.82
N ALA A 114 -2.62 16.12 -2.99
CA ALA A 114 -3.79 15.27 -3.17
C ALA A 114 -3.69 14.43 -4.45
N GLU A 115 -3.23 15.05 -5.56
CA GLU A 115 -3.04 14.37 -6.84
C GLU A 115 -1.98 13.24 -6.74
N LEU A 116 -0.85 13.52 -6.07
CA LEU A 116 0.18 12.52 -5.83
C LEU A 116 -0.36 11.37 -4.98
N PHE A 117 -1.05 11.68 -3.88
CA PHE A 117 -1.63 10.66 -3.00
C PHE A 117 -2.67 9.81 -3.74
N HIS A 118 -3.52 10.44 -4.54
CA HIS A 118 -4.52 9.72 -5.34
C HIS A 118 -3.89 8.75 -6.34
N ALA A 119 -2.72 9.11 -6.87
CA ALA A 119 -1.97 8.25 -7.78
C ALA A 119 -1.43 6.97 -7.09
N PHE A 120 -1.33 6.91 -5.77
CA PHE A 120 -0.97 5.68 -5.04
C PHE A 120 -1.94 4.52 -5.29
N ARG A 121 -3.18 4.81 -5.67
CA ARG A 121 -4.13 3.78 -6.08
C ARG A 121 -3.72 3.02 -7.35
N THR A 122 -2.87 3.62 -8.17
CA THR A 122 -2.37 2.97 -9.39
C THR A 122 -1.21 2.01 -9.13
N TYR A 123 -0.73 1.93 -7.89
CA TYR A 123 0.30 0.98 -7.51
C TYR A 123 -0.21 -0.46 -7.68
N PRO A 124 0.63 -1.38 -8.18
CA PRO A 124 0.28 -2.79 -8.15
C PRO A 124 0.18 -3.29 -6.71
N ALA A 125 -0.71 -4.22 -6.43
CA ALA A 125 -0.91 -4.79 -5.10
C ALA A 125 0.40 -5.29 -4.45
N SER A 126 1.39 -5.69 -5.26
CA SER A 126 2.72 -6.11 -4.79
C SER A 126 3.57 -4.98 -4.19
N ALA A 127 3.34 -3.72 -4.57
CA ALA A 127 4.10 -2.56 -4.09
C ALA A 127 3.43 -1.88 -2.88
N VAL A 128 2.15 -2.12 -2.65
CA VAL A 128 1.39 -1.49 -1.55
C VAL A 128 1.98 -1.76 -0.16
N PRO A 129 2.46 -2.97 0.20
CA PRO A 129 3.08 -3.19 1.51
C PRO A 129 4.31 -2.31 1.76
N ALA A 130 5.14 -2.07 0.75
CA ALA A 130 6.29 -1.18 0.84
C ALA A 130 5.86 0.29 0.96
N LEU A 131 4.82 0.69 0.24
CA LEU A 131 4.23 2.04 0.32
C LEU A 131 3.66 2.31 1.72
N LEU A 132 2.89 1.38 2.30
CA LEU A 132 2.39 1.50 3.68
C LEU A 132 3.53 1.62 4.68
N ALA A 133 4.59 0.82 4.53
CA ALA A 133 5.78 0.92 5.38
C ALA A 133 6.51 2.27 5.24
N ALA A 134 6.54 2.86 4.05
CA ALA A 134 7.11 4.18 3.82
C ALA A 134 6.26 5.28 4.48
N LEU A 135 4.94 5.22 4.34
CA LEU A 135 3.99 6.15 4.99
C LEU A 135 4.09 6.08 6.52
N GLU A 136 4.17 4.88 7.09
CA GLU A 136 4.34 4.68 8.55
C GLU A 136 5.66 5.28 9.06
N ARG A 137 6.77 5.04 8.35
CA ARG A 137 8.08 5.62 8.72
C ARG A 137 8.09 7.15 8.64
N ALA A 138 7.28 7.72 7.76
CA ALA A 138 7.06 9.16 7.66
C ALA A 138 6.01 9.68 8.68
N GLY A 139 5.45 8.84 9.55
CA GLY A 139 4.43 9.20 10.52
C GLY A 139 3.05 9.51 9.92
N GLN A 140 2.82 9.14 8.66
CA GLN A 140 1.58 9.44 7.91
C GLN A 140 0.54 8.33 8.09
N HIS A 141 0.20 8.01 9.34
CA HIS A 141 -0.73 6.91 9.67
C HIS A 141 -2.15 7.12 9.14
N ALA A 142 -2.61 8.37 9.05
CA ALA A 142 -3.92 8.68 8.47
C ALA A 142 -3.97 8.32 6.98
N ASP A 143 -2.87 8.51 6.26
CA ASP A 143 -2.76 8.14 4.84
C ASP A 143 -2.77 6.62 4.65
N CYS A 144 -2.13 5.87 5.55
CA CYS A 144 -2.22 4.41 5.54
C CYS A 144 -3.69 3.94 5.66
N ALA A 145 -4.43 4.53 6.60
CA ALA A 145 -5.85 4.20 6.79
C ALA A 145 -6.70 4.56 5.57
N THR A 146 -6.46 5.75 4.98
CA THR A 146 -7.16 6.21 3.78
C THR A 146 -6.87 5.31 2.58
N LEU A 147 -5.60 4.95 2.36
CA LEU A 147 -5.20 4.06 1.27
C LEU A 147 -5.86 2.68 1.40
N LEU A 148 -5.86 2.08 2.59
CA LEU A 148 -6.52 0.80 2.85
C LEU A 148 -8.05 0.90 2.68
N TRP A 149 -8.65 2.04 3.06
CA TRP A 149 -10.06 2.31 2.83
C TRP A 149 -10.40 2.33 1.34
N GLU A 150 -9.61 3.05 0.54
CA GLU A 150 -9.78 3.09 -0.91
C GLU A 150 -9.63 1.69 -1.54
N TRP A 151 -8.62 0.92 -1.12
CA TRP A 151 -8.40 -0.45 -1.55
C TRP A 151 -9.54 -1.40 -1.14
N GLY A 152 -10.23 -1.11 -0.05
CA GLY A 152 -11.44 -1.84 0.35
C GLY A 152 -12.52 -1.90 -0.73
N SER A 153 -12.55 -0.92 -1.65
CA SER A 153 -13.50 -0.84 -2.78
C SER A 153 -12.92 -1.41 -4.09
N ALA A 154 -11.65 -1.84 -4.13
CA ALA A 154 -11.01 -2.36 -5.33
C ALA A 154 -11.70 -3.62 -5.85
N PRO A 155 -11.60 -3.97 -7.16
CA PRO A 155 -12.12 -5.23 -7.69
C PRO A 155 -11.66 -6.44 -6.87
N THR A 156 -12.51 -7.46 -6.75
CA THR A 156 -12.23 -8.64 -5.92
C THR A 156 -10.84 -9.27 -6.17
N PRO A 157 -10.38 -9.48 -7.42
CA PRO A 157 -9.06 -10.06 -7.68
C PRO A 157 -7.90 -9.19 -7.14
N GLU A 158 -8.02 -7.86 -7.25
CA GLU A 158 -7.02 -6.92 -6.77
C GLU A 158 -6.98 -6.90 -5.25
N LEU A 159 -8.13 -6.85 -4.59
CA LEU A 159 -8.26 -6.89 -3.14
C LEU A 159 -7.71 -8.22 -2.58
N THR A 160 -8.06 -9.34 -3.18
CA THR A 160 -7.56 -10.67 -2.79
C THR A 160 -6.04 -10.75 -2.92
N SER A 161 -5.50 -10.22 -4.03
CA SER A 161 -4.05 -10.14 -4.24
C SER A 161 -3.38 -9.29 -3.17
N LEU A 162 -3.92 -8.10 -2.86
CA LEU A 162 -3.37 -7.23 -1.82
C LEU A 162 -3.44 -7.88 -0.43
N ALA A 163 -4.58 -8.47 -0.05
CA ALA A 163 -4.73 -9.14 1.24
C ALA A 163 -3.69 -10.26 1.42
N ALA A 164 -3.47 -11.08 0.38
CA ALA A 164 -2.45 -12.12 0.38
C ALA A 164 -1.03 -11.54 0.50
N ARG A 165 -0.72 -10.44 -0.19
CA ARG A 165 0.58 -9.76 -0.10
C ARG A 165 0.82 -9.17 1.28
N LEU A 166 -0.16 -8.50 1.88
CA LEU A 166 -0.05 -7.97 3.24
C LEU A 166 0.22 -9.10 4.24
N GLN A 167 -0.47 -10.23 4.10
CA GLN A 167 -0.23 -11.41 4.95
C GLN A 167 1.20 -11.95 4.78
N GLN A 168 1.69 -12.09 3.54
CA GLN A 168 3.06 -12.54 3.24
C GLN A 168 4.13 -11.62 3.83
N HIS A 169 3.86 -10.32 3.92
CA HIS A 169 4.76 -9.32 4.49
C HIS A 169 4.60 -9.14 6.00
N GLY A 170 3.84 -10.01 6.68
CA GLY A 170 3.68 -9.97 8.13
C GLY A 170 2.92 -8.75 8.64
N ARG A 171 1.93 -8.26 7.88
CA ARG A 171 1.11 -7.07 8.19
C ARG A 171 -0.34 -7.45 8.57
N PRO A 172 -0.57 -8.22 9.64
CA PRO A 172 -1.90 -8.73 9.98
C PRO A 172 -2.89 -7.61 10.39
N ALA A 173 -2.40 -6.50 10.93
CA ALA A 173 -3.24 -5.35 11.27
C ALA A 173 -3.83 -4.69 10.02
N ASP A 174 -3.03 -4.55 8.96
CA ASP A 174 -3.48 -3.98 7.69
C ASP A 174 -4.41 -4.92 6.95
N VAL A 175 -4.13 -6.23 6.98
CA VAL A 175 -5.06 -7.23 6.46
C VAL A 175 -6.43 -7.09 7.11
N ARG A 176 -6.46 -7.02 8.45
CA ARG A 176 -7.73 -6.84 9.18
C ARG A 176 -8.42 -5.53 8.80
N THR A 177 -7.67 -4.43 8.72
CA THR A 177 -8.21 -3.13 8.32
C THR A 177 -8.79 -3.19 6.91
N LEU A 178 -8.05 -3.75 5.94
CA LEU A 178 -8.51 -3.92 4.55
C LEU A 178 -9.80 -4.76 4.48
N LEU A 179 -9.85 -5.92 5.14
CA LEU A 179 -11.02 -6.79 5.13
C LEU A 179 -12.22 -6.15 5.85
N ARG A 180 -11.98 -5.36 6.90
CA ARG A 180 -13.02 -4.58 7.58
C ARG A 180 -13.62 -3.51 6.67
N GLN A 181 -12.82 -2.84 5.85
CA GLN A 181 -13.31 -1.89 4.85
C GLN A 181 -14.10 -2.63 3.76
N ALA A 182 -13.57 -3.75 3.27
CA ALA A 182 -14.27 -4.60 2.31
C ALA A 182 -15.60 -5.14 2.84
N ALA A 183 -15.73 -5.31 4.16
CA ALA A 183 -16.99 -5.74 4.79
C ALA A 183 -18.16 -4.77 4.54
N GLY A 184 -17.93 -3.54 4.05
CA GLY A 184 -18.97 -2.61 3.60
C GLY A 184 -19.66 -2.97 2.28
N ARG A 185 -19.16 -3.93 1.51
CA ARG A 185 -19.67 -4.33 0.18
C ARG A 185 -21.05 -4.99 0.24
N PRO A 186 -21.79 -5.05 -0.90
CA PRO A 186 -23.01 -5.83 -1.00
C PRO A 186 -22.81 -7.31 -0.64
N THR A 187 -23.81 -7.93 -0.03
CA THR A 187 -23.71 -9.31 0.47
C THR A 187 -23.34 -10.32 -0.62
N ALA A 188 -23.84 -10.13 -1.86
CA ALA A 188 -23.50 -11.00 -2.99
C ALA A 188 -22.00 -10.95 -3.32
N ASP A 189 -21.39 -9.75 -3.30
CA ASP A 189 -19.98 -9.57 -3.57
C ASP A 189 -19.11 -10.16 -2.44
N LEU A 190 -19.60 -10.09 -1.19
CA LEU A 190 -18.92 -10.65 -0.02
C LEU A 190 -18.86 -12.19 -0.08
N ALA A 191 -19.92 -12.85 -0.55
CA ALA A 191 -19.91 -14.30 -0.76
C ALA A 191 -18.89 -14.72 -1.83
N GLY A 192 -18.81 -13.94 -2.93
CA GLY A 192 -17.78 -14.10 -3.96
C GLY A 192 -16.38 -13.88 -3.42
N LEU A 193 -16.15 -12.78 -2.70
CA LEU A 193 -14.87 -12.45 -2.09
C LEU A 193 -14.40 -13.54 -1.11
N ALA A 194 -15.29 -14.02 -0.22
CA ALA A 194 -14.96 -15.11 0.70
C ALA A 194 -14.51 -16.38 -0.01
N THR A 195 -15.03 -16.61 -1.23
CA THR A 195 -14.65 -17.76 -2.05
C THR A 195 -13.27 -17.64 -2.69
N GLU A 196 -12.90 -16.44 -3.11
CA GLU A 196 -11.63 -16.17 -3.80
C GLU A 196 -10.46 -15.99 -2.83
N LEU A 197 -10.75 -15.65 -1.57
CA LEU A 197 -9.73 -15.49 -0.54
C LEU A 197 -9.11 -16.84 -0.13
N PRO A 198 -7.80 -16.86 0.19
CA PRO A 198 -7.19 -17.98 0.92
C PRO A 198 -7.97 -18.31 2.20
N PRO A 199 -8.05 -19.59 2.60
CA PRO A 199 -8.91 -20.03 3.72
C PRO A 199 -8.75 -19.21 5.01
N ALA A 200 -7.51 -18.91 5.40
CA ALA A 200 -7.23 -18.10 6.60
C ALA A 200 -7.79 -16.67 6.50
N LEU A 201 -7.71 -16.06 5.31
CA LEU A 201 -8.25 -14.71 5.06
C LEU A 201 -9.77 -14.72 4.94
N ALA A 202 -10.35 -15.77 4.36
CA ALA A 202 -11.78 -15.98 4.33
C ALA A 202 -12.35 -16.09 5.75
N THR A 203 -11.69 -16.87 6.63
CA THR A 203 -12.06 -16.96 8.05
C THR A 203 -12.04 -15.61 8.73
N LEU A 204 -11.00 -14.81 8.49
CA LEU A 204 -10.87 -13.46 9.06
C LEU A 204 -11.99 -12.53 8.55
N LEU A 205 -12.27 -12.55 7.24
CA LEU A 205 -13.37 -11.77 6.66
C LEU A 205 -14.72 -12.15 7.29
N LEU A 206 -15.03 -13.45 7.38
CA LEU A 206 -16.28 -13.94 7.94
C LEU A 206 -16.43 -13.56 9.43
N HIS A 207 -15.32 -13.55 10.18
CA HIS A 207 -15.32 -13.08 11.56
C HIS A 207 -15.62 -11.56 11.66
N GLU A 208 -14.99 -10.74 10.82
CA GLU A 208 -15.28 -9.29 10.76
C GLU A 208 -16.74 -9.04 10.34
N LEU A 209 -17.27 -9.81 9.38
CA LEU A 209 -18.68 -9.72 8.96
C LEU A 209 -19.64 -10.08 10.09
N ALA A 210 -19.39 -11.16 10.82
CA ALA A 210 -20.19 -11.54 11.99
C ALA A 210 -20.24 -10.41 13.04
N THR A 211 -19.15 -9.64 13.15
CA THR A 211 -19.05 -8.54 14.11
C THR A 211 -19.72 -7.25 13.63
N LEU A 212 -19.66 -6.95 12.33
CA LEU A 212 -20.02 -5.64 11.78
C LEU A 212 -21.40 -5.62 11.13
N ARG A 213 -21.90 -6.76 10.64
CA ARG A 213 -23.13 -6.78 9.85
C ARG A 213 -24.39 -7.03 10.69
N PRO A 214 -25.52 -6.41 10.32
CA PRO A 214 -26.80 -6.67 10.95
C PRO A 214 -27.31 -8.08 10.65
N THR A 215 -28.15 -8.61 11.52
CA THR A 215 -28.75 -9.96 11.43
C THR A 215 -29.32 -10.28 10.04
N VAL A 216 -30.06 -9.35 9.42
CA VAL A 216 -30.68 -9.57 8.11
C VAL A 216 -29.66 -9.85 7.01
N GLU A 217 -28.53 -9.11 7.04
CA GLU A 217 -27.47 -9.30 6.06
C GLU A 217 -26.67 -10.58 6.30
N LEU A 218 -26.46 -10.93 7.58
CA LEU A 218 -25.82 -12.20 7.94
C LEU A 218 -26.66 -13.41 7.51
N VAL A 219 -27.97 -13.34 7.61
CA VAL A 219 -28.86 -14.41 7.09
C VAL A 219 -28.77 -14.50 5.57
N ARG A 220 -28.75 -13.37 4.86
CA ARG A 220 -28.56 -13.35 3.39
C ARG A 220 -27.20 -13.91 2.98
N LEU A 221 -26.15 -13.54 3.70
CA LEU A 221 -24.80 -14.08 3.46
C LEU A 221 -24.76 -15.59 3.70
N ALA A 222 -25.32 -16.05 4.80
CA ALA A 222 -25.42 -17.46 5.13
C ALA A 222 -26.15 -18.24 4.03
N ALA A 223 -27.28 -17.72 3.52
CA ALA A 223 -28.00 -18.31 2.40
C ALA A 223 -27.18 -18.34 1.10
N ALA A 224 -26.38 -17.28 0.84
CA ALA A 224 -25.49 -17.25 -0.32
C ALA A 224 -24.30 -18.24 -0.18
N LEU A 225 -23.95 -18.65 1.03
CA LEU A 225 -22.89 -19.62 1.33
C LEU A 225 -23.41 -21.07 1.50
N ASP A 226 -24.72 -21.33 1.40
CA ASP A 226 -25.33 -22.66 1.68
C ASP A 226 -24.73 -23.78 0.82
N GLY A 227 -24.37 -23.48 -0.42
CA GLY A 227 -23.65 -24.43 -1.30
C GLY A 227 -22.15 -24.61 -1.00
N ARG A 228 -21.62 -24.01 0.06
CA ARG A 228 -20.19 -23.98 0.41
C ARG A 228 -19.98 -24.30 1.90
N PRO A 229 -20.04 -25.58 2.26
CA PRO A 229 -20.08 -26.01 3.66
C PRO A 229 -18.90 -25.51 4.51
N ASP A 230 -17.72 -25.38 3.92
CA ASP A 230 -16.52 -24.89 4.63
C ASP A 230 -16.66 -23.42 5.03
N LEU A 231 -17.09 -22.54 4.09
CA LEU A 231 -17.29 -21.11 4.37
C LEU A 231 -18.50 -20.88 5.29
N TYR A 232 -19.57 -21.63 5.06
CA TYR A 232 -20.74 -21.60 5.94
C TYR A 232 -20.37 -22.03 7.37
N GLY A 233 -19.59 -23.10 7.50
CA GLY A 233 -19.09 -23.59 8.80
C GLY A 233 -18.21 -22.53 9.50
N GLN A 234 -17.36 -21.82 8.78
CA GLN A 234 -16.54 -20.72 9.31
C GLN A 234 -17.40 -19.54 9.79
N LEU A 235 -18.41 -19.13 9.01
CA LEU A 235 -19.36 -18.08 9.43
C LEU A 235 -20.10 -18.50 10.69
N LEU A 236 -20.60 -19.73 10.72
CA LEU A 236 -21.30 -20.27 11.88
C LEU A 236 -20.40 -20.35 13.11
N ALA A 237 -19.13 -20.77 12.94
CA ALA A 237 -18.15 -20.78 14.03
C ALA A 237 -17.92 -19.37 14.59
N ALA A 238 -17.82 -18.36 13.73
CA ALA A 238 -17.69 -16.95 14.14
C ALA A 238 -18.91 -16.46 14.94
N LEU A 239 -20.13 -16.82 14.52
CA LEU A 239 -21.36 -16.49 15.24
C LEU A 239 -21.49 -17.21 16.59
N LEU A 240 -21.04 -18.47 16.66
CA LEU A 240 -21.09 -19.27 17.89
C LEU A 240 -20.01 -18.88 18.90
N ALA A 241 -18.92 -18.24 18.46
CA ALA A 241 -17.86 -17.78 19.34
C ALA A 241 -18.37 -16.73 20.36
N ASP A 242 -19.42 -15.96 20.01
CA ASP A 242 -20.14 -15.06 20.92
C ASP A 242 -21.66 -15.27 20.76
N ASP A 243 -22.14 -16.43 21.25
CA ASP A 243 -23.54 -16.85 21.15
C ASP A 243 -24.50 -15.82 21.81
N SER A 244 -24.09 -15.18 22.88
CA SER A 244 -24.86 -14.16 23.56
C SER A 244 -25.17 -12.96 22.67
N ARG A 245 -24.17 -12.49 21.92
CA ARG A 245 -24.28 -11.37 20.98
C ARG A 245 -25.06 -11.75 19.73
N HIS A 246 -24.89 -12.97 19.24
CA HIS A 246 -25.49 -13.45 17.99
C HIS A 246 -26.76 -14.26 18.15
N ARG A 247 -27.34 -14.30 19.35
CA ARG A 247 -28.58 -15.07 19.64
C ARG A 247 -29.71 -14.80 18.64
N THR A 248 -29.96 -13.52 18.33
CA THR A 248 -30.98 -13.12 17.36
C THR A 248 -30.65 -13.62 15.94
N THR A 249 -29.39 -13.52 15.55
CA THR A 249 -28.91 -14.01 14.23
C THR A 249 -29.09 -15.53 14.12
N LEU A 250 -28.67 -16.27 15.14
CA LEU A 250 -28.83 -17.74 15.19
C LEU A 250 -30.29 -18.17 15.19
N ALA A 251 -31.19 -17.41 15.86
CA ALA A 251 -32.63 -17.64 15.80
C ALA A 251 -33.18 -17.38 14.39
N ALA A 252 -32.75 -16.29 13.75
CA ALA A 252 -33.16 -15.95 12.38
C ALA A 252 -32.69 -16.98 11.35
N LEU A 253 -31.46 -17.52 11.49
CA LEU A 253 -30.97 -18.61 10.65
C LEU A 253 -31.85 -19.85 10.78
N ARG A 254 -32.22 -20.25 12.01
CA ARG A 254 -33.14 -21.36 12.22
C ARG A 254 -34.52 -21.14 11.58
N SER A 255 -35.05 -19.94 11.71
CA SER A 255 -36.34 -19.58 11.09
C SER A 255 -36.26 -19.60 9.57
N ALA A 256 -35.09 -19.33 8.98
CA ALA A 256 -34.84 -19.43 7.55
C ALA A 256 -34.54 -20.87 7.08
N GLY A 257 -34.57 -21.87 7.96
CA GLY A 257 -34.29 -23.27 7.62
C GLY A 257 -32.79 -23.57 7.46
N LEU A 258 -31.92 -22.64 7.86
CA LEU A 258 -30.47 -22.80 7.70
C LEU A 258 -29.87 -23.52 8.91
N PRO A 259 -28.82 -24.37 8.75
CA PRO A 259 -28.15 -25.07 9.83
C PRO A 259 -27.55 -24.11 10.87
N THR A 260 -27.72 -24.42 12.18
CA THR A 260 -27.14 -23.66 13.30
C THR A 260 -26.22 -24.50 14.18
N ALA A 261 -25.87 -25.71 13.73
CA ALA A 261 -24.90 -26.59 14.38
C ALA A 261 -23.72 -26.84 13.42
N LEU A 262 -22.50 -26.84 13.98
CA LEU A 262 -21.30 -27.11 13.18
C LEU A 262 -21.34 -28.54 12.60
N PRO A 263 -20.88 -28.73 11.35
CA PRO A 263 -20.74 -30.08 10.78
C PRO A 263 -19.86 -30.95 11.69
N GLY A 264 -20.38 -32.06 12.19
CA GLY A 264 -19.65 -32.96 13.09
C GLY A 264 -20.09 -32.94 14.57
N ALA A 265 -20.76 -31.89 15.03
CA ALA A 265 -21.26 -31.82 16.41
C ALA A 265 -22.38 -32.85 16.70
N GLN A 266 -23.05 -33.35 15.66
CA GLN A 266 -24.12 -34.35 15.81
C GLN A 266 -23.62 -35.80 15.98
N ARG A 267 -22.34 -36.11 15.71
CA ARG A 267 -21.84 -37.51 15.80
C ARG A 267 -21.53 -37.99 17.22
N SER A 268 -21.40 -37.09 18.21
CA SER A 268 -21.05 -37.49 19.57
C SER A 268 -22.22 -37.85 20.49
N ARG A 269 -23.48 -37.67 20.05
CA ARG A 269 -24.67 -37.96 20.87
C ARG A 269 -25.18 -39.41 20.82
N TRP A 270 -24.66 -40.22 19.89
CA TRP A 270 -25.14 -41.58 19.68
C TRP A 270 -24.12 -42.69 20.11
N GLY A 271 -23.07 -42.32 20.84
CA GLY A 271 -21.98 -43.25 21.23
C GLY A 271 -21.95 -43.63 22.70
N ARG A 272 -23.08 -43.55 23.46
CA ARG A 272 -23.17 -44.13 24.80
C ARG A 272 -24.53 -44.79 25.00
N ARG A 273 -24.61 -46.05 24.64
CA ARG A 273 -25.46 -47.07 25.23
C ARG A 273 -24.65 -48.30 25.45
#